data_f365e95def93fc193b3e6d251372718a
#
_entry.id   f365e95def93fc193b3e6d251372718a
#
_cell.length_a   1.000
_cell.length_b   1.000
_cell.length_c   1.000
_cell.angle_alpha   90.00
_cell.angle_beta   90.00
_cell.angle_gamma   90.00
#
_symmetry.space_group_name_H-M   'P 1'
#
loop_
_entity.id
_entity.type
_entity.pdbx_description
1 polymer ?
#
loop_
_entity_poly.entity_id
_entity_poly.type
_entity_poly.pdbx_seq_one_letter_code
_entity_poly.pdbx_strand_id
1 'polypeptide(L)'
;MKLLEFWEEISLMPDAVRQLEKLEITEGEYEKLRELFLRDVNLFYEAVKKREDFRLVFLYCFSKMACEVYDRYCEQGISRRVYRDTFYDLTLWCENCYKAYGEYGIAQYDWFCRHLDMSLFRLGRLEFERIPSLWEIQTDGISVHKGDPVISVHIPQGEKLELDACLDSFRQAEQFWKEKQVYLCHSWLLYPG
;
A
#
# COMPACT_ATOMS: atom_id res chain seq x y z
N MET A 1 7.54 -15.80 -1.78
CA MET A 1 6.67 -15.83 -2.98
C MET A 1 7.50 -15.52 -4.22
N LYS A 2 7.21 -16.12 -5.40
CA LYS A 2 7.89 -15.79 -6.66
C LYS A 2 7.25 -14.56 -7.31
N LEU A 3 8.03 -13.76 -8.02
CA LEU A 3 7.57 -12.48 -8.58
C LEU A 3 6.42 -12.64 -9.60
N LEU A 4 6.49 -13.64 -10.49
CA LEU A 4 5.39 -13.92 -11.44
C LEU A 4 4.11 -14.35 -10.72
N GLU A 5 4.22 -15.22 -9.69
CA GLU A 5 3.09 -15.62 -8.86
C GLU A 5 2.46 -14.41 -8.15
N PHE A 6 3.28 -13.48 -7.68
CA PHE A 6 2.80 -12.25 -7.04
C PHE A 6 2.01 -11.38 -8.00
N TRP A 7 2.51 -11.15 -9.23
CA TRP A 7 1.80 -10.36 -10.23
C TRP A 7 0.45 -10.98 -10.64
N GLU A 8 0.39 -12.30 -10.72
CA GLU A 8 -0.87 -13.04 -10.92
C GLU A 8 -1.81 -12.86 -9.72
N GLU A 9 -1.31 -12.98 -8.49
CA GLU A 9 -2.07 -12.84 -7.25
C GLU A 9 -2.76 -11.47 -7.14
N ILE A 10 -2.05 -10.39 -7.47
CA ILE A 10 -2.59 -9.03 -7.47
C ILE A 10 -3.31 -8.66 -8.77
N SER A 11 -3.47 -9.59 -9.70
CA SER A 11 -4.10 -9.35 -11.01
C SER A 11 -3.49 -8.19 -11.79
N LEU A 12 -2.15 -8.07 -11.76
CA LEU A 12 -1.45 -7.01 -12.50
C LEU A 12 -1.71 -7.16 -14.00
N MET A 13 -1.92 -6.02 -14.68
CA MET A 13 -2.26 -6.00 -16.10
C MET A 13 -1.23 -6.74 -16.96
N PRO A 14 -1.65 -7.62 -17.90
CA PRO A 14 -0.72 -8.40 -18.72
C PRO A 14 0.29 -7.55 -19.52
N ASP A 15 -0.11 -6.34 -19.94
CA ASP A 15 0.79 -5.42 -20.64
C ASP A 15 1.86 -4.84 -19.72
N ALA A 16 1.52 -4.54 -18.46
CA ALA A 16 2.49 -4.13 -17.46
C ALA A 16 3.50 -5.25 -17.17
N VAL A 17 3.01 -6.50 -17.01
CA VAL A 17 3.86 -7.68 -16.81
C VAL A 17 4.84 -7.85 -17.98
N ARG A 18 4.36 -7.74 -19.23
CA ARG A 18 5.24 -7.83 -20.43
C ARG A 18 6.32 -6.74 -20.46
N GLN A 19 6.06 -5.55 -19.93
CA GLN A 19 7.07 -4.50 -19.83
C GLN A 19 8.04 -4.76 -18.69
N LEU A 20 7.57 -5.26 -17.55
CA LEU A 20 8.41 -5.65 -16.42
C LEU A 20 9.36 -6.81 -16.77
N GLU A 21 8.92 -7.77 -17.59
CA GLU A 21 9.78 -8.87 -18.08
C GLU A 21 10.91 -8.39 -19.00
N LYS A 22 10.74 -7.24 -19.65
CA LYS A 22 11.74 -6.61 -20.53
C LYS A 22 12.58 -5.55 -19.83
N LEU A 23 12.28 -5.26 -18.58
CA LEU A 23 12.97 -4.23 -17.81
C LEU A 23 14.43 -4.65 -17.59
N GLU A 24 15.35 -3.81 -18.04
CA GLU A 24 16.77 -4.00 -17.84
C GLU A 24 17.19 -3.50 -16.45
N ILE A 25 17.07 -4.38 -15.48
CA ILE A 25 17.54 -4.18 -14.11
C ILE A 25 18.22 -5.46 -13.62
N THR A 26 19.47 -5.36 -13.23
CA THR A 26 20.21 -6.50 -12.68
C THR A 26 19.86 -6.73 -11.20
N GLU A 27 20.09 -7.95 -10.73
CA GLU A 27 19.89 -8.25 -9.29
C GLU A 27 20.75 -7.34 -8.41
N GLY A 28 21.99 -7.06 -8.79
CA GLY A 28 22.85 -6.16 -8.03
C GLY A 28 22.40 -4.70 -8.01
N GLU A 29 21.69 -4.24 -9.05
CA GLU A 29 21.06 -2.90 -9.06
C GLU A 29 19.84 -2.88 -8.13
N TYR A 30 19.00 -3.92 -8.18
CA TYR A 30 17.88 -4.05 -7.27
C TYR A 30 18.33 -4.06 -5.81
N GLU A 31 19.33 -4.86 -5.45
CA GLU A 31 19.86 -4.93 -4.09
C GLU A 31 20.35 -3.55 -3.59
N LYS A 32 21.04 -2.79 -4.43
CA LYS A 32 21.45 -1.41 -4.09
C LYS A 32 20.25 -0.49 -3.83
N LEU A 33 19.22 -0.57 -4.67
CA LEU A 33 17.99 0.21 -4.49
C LEU A 33 17.26 -0.20 -3.22
N ARG A 34 17.19 -1.50 -2.95
CA ARG A 34 16.60 -2.06 -1.73
C ARG A 34 17.37 -1.61 -0.46
N GLU A 35 18.70 -1.63 -0.48
CA GLU A 35 19.51 -1.09 0.62
C GLU A 35 19.23 0.40 0.87
N LEU A 36 19.07 1.19 -0.19
CA LEU A 36 18.69 2.59 -0.05
C LEU A 36 17.30 2.73 0.59
N PHE A 37 16.33 1.94 0.15
CA PHE A 37 14.98 1.94 0.72
C PHE A 37 14.99 1.63 2.22
N LEU A 38 15.74 0.61 2.65
CA LEU A 38 15.83 0.21 4.05
C LEU A 38 16.58 1.23 4.91
N ARG A 39 17.51 1.98 4.34
CA ARG A 39 18.30 2.99 5.04
C ARG A 39 17.58 4.33 5.13
N ASP A 40 17.06 4.81 4.03
CA ASP A 40 16.32 6.07 3.89
C ASP A 40 15.51 6.02 2.59
N VAL A 41 14.20 5.96 2.73
CA VAL A 41 13.27 5.87 1.59
C VAL A 41 13.41 7.04 0.61
N ASN A 42 13.80 8.23 1.06
CA ASN A 42 13.99 9.38 0.17
C ASN A 42 15.19 9.17 -0.76
N LEU A 43 16.27 8.55 -0.25
CA LEU A 43 17.43 8.19 -1.08
C LEU A 43 17.07 7.18 -2.17
N PHE A 44 16.20 6.22 -1.84
CA PHE A 44 15.65 5.29 -2.81
C PHE A 44 14.83 6.03 -3.90
N TYR A 45 13.92 6.92 -3.51
CA TYR A 45 13.12 7.69 -4.45
C TYR A 45 14.00 8.52 -5.38
N GLU A 46 14.99 9.23 -4.84
CA GLU A 46 15.91 10.04 -5.64
C GLU A 46 16.78 9.19 -6.59
N ALA A 47 17.19 7.99 -6.16
CA ALA A 47 17.98 7.08 -7.00
C ALA A 47 17.14 6.55 -8.17
N VAL A 48 15.90 6.10 -7.92
CA VAL A 48 15.00 5.59 -8.96
C VAL A 48 14.60 6.69 -9.94
N LYS A 49 14.27 7.89 -9.48
CA LYS A 49 13.87 9.03 -10.33
C LYS A 49 14.94 9.50 -11.33
N LYS A 50 16.18 9.09 -11.18
CA LYS A 50 17.25 9.38 -12.17
C LYS A 50 17.13 8.55 -13.46
N ARG A 51 16.33 7.49 -13.46
CA ARG A 51 16.10 6.65 -14.62
C ARG A 51 14.96 7.21 -15.48
N GLU A 52 15.05 7.03 -16.77
CA GLU A 52 13.97 7.41 -17.69
C GLU A 52 12.72 6.56 -17.48
N ASP A 53 12.90 5.28 -17.17
CA ASP A 53 11.86 4.28 -16.90
C ASP A 53 11.44 4.20 -15.41
N PHE A 54 11.66 5.25 -14.64
CA PHE A 54 11.54 5.27 -13.17
C PHE A 54 10.20 4.76 -12.64
N ARG A 55 9.09 5.01 -13.36
CA ARG A 55 7.76 4.54 -12.94
C ARG A 55 7.68 3.02 -12.97
N LEU A 56 8.22 2.41 -14.01
CA LEU A 56 8.28 0.95 -14.15
C LEU A 56 9.24 0.33 -13.13
N VAL A 57 10.37 1.00 -12.86
CA VAL A 57 11.33 0.58 -11.82
C VAL A 57 10.72 0.63 -10.43
N PHE A 58 9.91 1.64 -10.10
CA PHE A 58 9.15 1.66 -8.84
C PHE A 58 8.21 0.45 -8.73
N LEU A 59 7.43 0.16 -9.77
CA LEU A 59 6.53 -1.00 -9.77
C LEU A 59 7.31 -2.31 -9.58
N TYR A 60 8.44 -2.47 -10.26
CA TYR A 60 9.32 -3.63 -10.12
C TYR A 60 9.86 -3.78 -8.69
N CYS A 61 10.47 -2.72 -8.15
CA CYS A 61 11.08 -2.73 -6.83
C CYS A 61 10.04 -3.02 -5.74
N PHE A 62 8.88 -2.36 -5.79
CA PHE A 62 7.80 -2.60 -4.82
C PHE A 62 7.24 -4.01 -4.93
N SER A 63 7.11 -4.56 -6.15
CA SER A 63 6.70 -5.95 -6.35
C SER A 63 7.70 -6.95 -5.74
N LYS A 64 9.00 -6.74 -5.94
CA LYS A 64 10.03 -7.60 -5.34
C LYS A 64 10.03 -7.51 -3.82
N MET A 65 9.99 -6.31 -3.26
CA MET A 65 9.91 -6.11 -1.80
C MET A 65 8.62 -6.68 -1.21
N ALA A 66 7.49 -6.61 -1.94
CA ALA A 66 6.26 -7.27 -1.53
C ALA A 66 6.43 -8.79 -1.44
N CYS A 67 7.12 -9.43 -2.40
CA CYS A 67 7.45 -10.85 -2.32
C CYS A 67 8.27 -11.20 -1.07
N GLU A 68 9.22 -10.34 -0.68
CA GLU A 68 10.07 -10.55 0.49
C GLU A 68 9.29 -10.41 1.81
N VAL A 69 8.34 -9.48 1.87
CA VAL A 69 7.55 -9.25 3.09
C VAL A 69 6.49 -10.34 3.32
N TYR A 70 6.22 -11.19 2.33
CA TYR A 70 5.21 -12.26 2.42
C TYR A 70 5.43 -13.22 3.59
N ASP A 71 6.68 -13.59 3.86
CA ASP A 71 7.01 -14.50 4.97
C ASP A 71 6.65 -13.87 6.32
N ARG A 72 6.83 -12.55 6.48
CA ARG A 72 6.41 -11.82 7.69
C ARG A 72 4.89 -11.83 7.88
N TYR A 73 4.09 -11.75 6.79
CA TYR A 73 2.63 -11.92 6.85
C TYR A 73 2.28 -13.32 7.37
N CYS A 74 2.93 -14.37 6.86
CA CYS A 74 2.74 -15.73 7.32
C CYS A 74 3.11 -15.91 8.80
N GLU A 75 4.26 -15.39 9.22
CA GLU A 75 4.75 -15.45 10.61
C GLU A 75 3.79 -14.76 11.60
N GLN A 76 3.17 -13.67 11.19
CA GLN A 76 2.17 -12.94 11.99
C GLN A 76 0.77 -13.54 11.90
N GLY A 77 0.58 -14.61 11.15
CA GLY A 77 -0.72 -15.27 10.95
C GLY A 77 -1.71 -14.43 10.15
N ILE A 78 -1.21 -13.45 9.37
CA ILE A 78 -2.03 -12.64 8.48
C ILE A 78 -2.38 -13.46 7.24
N SER A 79 -3.67 -13.52 6.90
CA SER A 79 -4.13 -14.36 5.81
C SER A 79 -3.59 -13.91 4.45
N ARG A 80 -3.40 -14.87 3.53
CA ARG A 80 -3.03 -14.61 2.12
C ARG A 80 -4.02 -13.65 1.44
N ARG A 81 -5.29 -13.72 1.82
CA ARG A 81 -6.31 -12.79 1.31
C ARG A 81 -5.97 -11.33 1.69
N VAL A 82 -5.67 -11.05 2.95
CA VAL A 82 -5.30 -9.70 3.40
C VAL A 82 -4.04 -9.22 2.68
N TYR A 83 -3.03 -10.08 2.54
CA TYR A 83 -1.82 -9.77 1.77
C TYR A 83 -2.16 -9.38 0.32
N ARG A 84 -2.88 -10.23 -0.40
CA ARG A 84 -3.29 -9.99 -1.78
C ARG A 84 -4.08 -8.68 -1.90
N ASP A 85 -5.11 -8.50 -1.07
CA ASP A 85 -6.00 -7.35 -1.13
C ASP A 85 -5.24 -6.05 -0.81
N THR A 86 -4.29 -6.08 0.12
CA THR A 86 -3.42 -4.94 0.45
C THR A 86 -2.50 -4.57 -0.72
N PHE A 87 -1.82 -5.54 -1.34
CA PHE A 87 -0.92 -5.28 -2.46
C PHE A 87 -1.61 -5.10 -3.81
N TYR A 88 -2.92 -5.35 -3.90
CA TYR A 88 -3.73 -5.01 -5.07
C TYR A 88 -3.67 -3.50 -5.41
N ASP A 89 -3.33 -2.67 -4.46
CA ASP A 89 -3.05 -1.24 -4.66
C ASP A 89 -2.00 -0.98 -5.74
N LEU A 90 -0.98 -1.83 -5.88
CA LEU A 90 0.00 -1.73 -6.97
C LEU A 90 -0.69 -1.81 -8.35
N THR A 91 -1.70 -2.65 -8.49
CA THR A 91 -2.48 -2.75 -9.72
C THR A 91 -3.30 -1.50 -9.97
N LEU A 92 -4.02 -0.99 -8.96
CA LEU A 92 -4.81 0.23 -9.07
C LEU A 92 -3.95 1.45 -9.44
N TRP A 93 -2.82 1.63 -8.78
CA TRP A 93 -1.92 2.74 -9.06
C TRP A 93 -1.18 2.60 -10.40
N CYS A 94 -0.89 1.38 -10.84
CA CYS A 94 -0.36 1.13 -12.18
C CYS A 94 -1.38 1.47 -13.28
N GLU A 95 -2.67 1.13 -13.08
CA GLU A 95 -3.75 1.56 -13.96
C GLU A 95 -3.87 3.08 -14.05
N ASN A 96 -3.77 3.76 -12.91
CA ASN A 96 -3.83 5.23 -12.84
C ASN A 96 -2.63 5.87 -13.55
N CYS A 97 -1.45 5.30 -13.36
CA CYS A 97 -0.25 5.73 -14.06
C CYS A 97 -0.45 5.65 -15.57
N TYR A 98 -0.97 4.52 -16.05
CA TYR A 98 -1.26 4.36 -17.48
C TYR A 98 -2.34 5.34 -17.99
N LYS A 99 -3.41 5.56 -17.23
CA LYS A 99 -4.46 6.52 -17.60
C LYS A 99 -3.94 7.97 -17.67
N ALA A 100 -3.00 8.32 -16.77
CA ALA A 100 -2.47 9.68 -16.68
C ALA A 100 -1.31 9.97 -17.64
N TYR A 101 -0.46 8.98 -17.88
CA TYR A 101 0.83 9.17 -18.59
C TYR A 101 1.00 8.28 -19.82
N GLY A 102 0.14 7.29 -20.06
CA GLY A 102 0.31 6.29 -21.11
C GLY A 102 1.44 5.28 -20.83
N GLU A 103 1.95 5.23 -19.60
CA GLU A 103 3.06 4.38 -19.16
C GLU A 103 2.62 3.49 -18.01
N TYR A 104 3.01 2.21 -18.04
CA TYR A 104 2.82 1.32 -16.90
C TYR A 104 3.87 1.60 -15.83
N GLY A 105 3.45 1.59 -14.56
CA GLY A 105 4.34 1.83 -13.44
C GLY A 105 3.63 2.52 -12.27
N ILE A 106 4.42 3.11 -11.38
CA ILE A 106 3.91 3.83 -10.20
C ILE A 106 4.34 5.30 -10.26
N ALA A 107 3.37 6.21 -10.30
CA ALA A 107 3.59 7.66 -10.22
C ALA A 107 3.55 8.17 -8.77
N GLN A 108 2.66 7.60 -7.92
CA GLN A 108 2.54 7.94 -6.48
C GLN A 108 3.37 6.97 -5.63
N TYR A 109 4.68 7.01 -5.82
CA TYR A 109 5.63 6.06 -5.22
C TYR A 109 5.78 6.20 -3.71
N ASP A 110 5.51 7.36 -3.13
CA ASP A 110 5.60 7.67 -1.70
C ASP A 110 4.48 7.01 -0.86
N TRP A 111 3.51 6.40 -1.52
CA TRP A 111 2.41 5.68 -0.85
C TRP A 111 2.81 4.30 -0.32
N PHE A 112 3.70 3.58 -1.02
CA PHE A 112 3.90 2.14 -0.84
C PHE A 112 4.78 1.72 0.34
N CYS A 113 5.50 2.62 1.00
CA CYS A 113 6.26 2.29 2.21
C CYS A 113 5.36 1.68 3.30
N ARG A 114 4.12 2.16 3.42
CA ARG A 114 3.11 1.69 4.39
C ARG A 114 2.70 0.23 4.21
N HIS A 115 2.67 -0.23 2.97
CA HIS A 115 2.36 -1.63 2.63
C HIS A 115 3.55 -2.54 3.00
N LEU A 116 4.76 -2.07 2.75
CA LEU A 116 6.00 -2.82 2.95
C LEU A 116 6.45 -2.88 4.40
N ASP A 117 6.18 -1.85 5.19
CA ASP A 117 6.46 -1.85 6.63
C ASP A 117 5.35 -2.52 7.46
N MET A 118 4.24 -2.90 6.79
CA MET A 118 3.06 -3.54 7.39
C MET A 118 2.31 -2.63 8.36
N SER A 119 2.33 -1.32 8.14
CA SER A 119 1.50 -0.37 8.90
C SER A 119 0.09 -0.22 8.30
N LEU A 120 -0.09 -0.53 7.01
CA LEU A 120 -1.34 -0.42 6.28
C LEU A 120 -1.82 -1.79 5.78
N PHE A 121 -3.13 -2.06 5.95
CA PHE A 121 -3.80 -3.27 5.46
C PHE A 121 -5.14 -2.93 4.82
N ARG A 122 -5.43 -3.57 3.68
CA ARG A 122 -6.76 -3.53 3.08
C ARG A 122 -7.63 -4.64 3.68
N LEU A 123 -8.73 -4.23 4.33
CA LEU A 123 -9.69 -5.12 4.98
C LEU A 123 -11.08 -4.86 4.37
N GLY A 124 -11.39 -5.57 3.31
CA GLY A 124 -12.60 -5.35 2.52
C GLY A 124 -12.50 -4.11 1.63
N ARG A 125 -13.49 -3.19 1.75
CA ARG A 125 -13.58 -1.97 0.92
C ARG A 125 -12.58 -0.90 1.31
N LEU A 126 -12.13 -0.87 2.58
CA LEU A 126 -11.31 0.20 3.14
C LEU A 126 -9.89 -0.29 3.44
N GLU A 127 -8.98 0.67 3.54
CA GLU A 127 -7.63 0.47 4.06
C GLU A 127 -7.48 1.13 5.41
N PHE A 128 -6.73 0.49 6.27
CA PHE A 128 -6.53 0.86 7.65
C PHE A 128 -5.04 0.93 7.96
N GLU A 129 -4.55 2.09 8.36
CA GLU A 129 -3.15 2.35 8.66
C GLU A 129 -3.00 2.66 10.15
N ARG A 130 -2.15 1.93 10.86
CA ARG A 130 -1.82 2.20 12.26
C ARG A 130 -0.76 3.30 12.33
N ILE A 131 -1.15 4.46 12.87
CA ILE A 131 -0.30 5.63 12.99
C ILE A 131 -0.35 6.22 14.40
N PRO A 132 0.67 6.99 14.84
CA PRO A 132 0.53 7.87 15.99
C PRO A 132 -0.37 9.05 15.64
N SER A 133 -1.28 9.43 16.55
CA SER A 133 -2.12 10.61 16.35
C SER A 133 -1.27 11.87 16.22
N LEU A 134 -1.58 12.68 15.21
CA LEU A 134 -0.97 14.00 15.00
C LEU A 134 -1.69 15.11 15.79
N TRP A 135 -2.87 14.81 16.34
CA TRP A 135 -3.77 15.77 16.95
C TRP A 135 -4.17 15.38 18.38
N GLU A 136 -4.50 16.39 19.18
CA GLU A 136 -5.27 16.24 20.39
C GLU A 136 -6.76 16.22 20.01
N ILE A 137 -7.48 15.16 20.38
CA ILE A 137 -8.91 15.01 20.09
C ILE A 137 -9.66 14.78 21.39
N GLN A 138 -10.64 15.64 21.66
CA GLN A 138 -11.53 15.51 22.80
C GLN A 138 -12.97 15.53 22.29
N THR A 139 -13.65 14.41 22.44
CA THR A 139 -15.09 14.29 22.14
C THR A 139 -15.77 13.53 23.28
N ASP A 140 -17.11 13.45 23.26
CA ASP A 140 -17.86 12.73 24.28
C ASP A 140 -17.43 11.26 24.39
N GLY A 141 -16.72 10.96 25.48
CA GLY A 141 -16.23 9.60 25.79
C GLY A 141 -14.95 9.15 25.09
N ILE A 142 -14.32 9.99 24.26
CA ILE A 142 -13.05 9.71 23.59
C ILE A 142 -12.06 10.84 23.87
N SER A 143 -10.89 10.47 24.40
CA SER A 143 -9.74 11.36 24.53
C SER A 143 -8.56 10.70 23.82
N VAL A 144 -7.95 11.38 22.86
CA VAL A 144 -6.76 10.95 22.12
C VAL A 144 -5.72 12.04 22.24
N HIS A 145 -4.54 11.68 22.72
CA HIS A 145 -3.41 12.61 22.81
C HIS A 145 -2.48 12.45 21.59
N LYS A 146 -1.74 13.50 21.30
CA LYS A 146 -0.71 13.45 20.28
C LYS A 146 0.28 12.33 20.59
N GLY A 147 0.49 11.43 19.62
CA GLY A 147 1.33 10.25 19.77
C GLY A 147 0.60 8.96 20.16
N ASP A 148 -0.66 9.05 20.61
CA ASP A 148 -1.46 7.85 20.88
C ASP A 148 -1.68 7.03 19.61
N PRO A 149 -1.69 5.69 19.69
CA PRO A 149 -1.93 4.85 18.52
C PRO A 149 -3.39 4.97 18.06
N VAL A 150 -3.58 5.29 16.79
CA VAL A 150 -4.88 5.37 16.13
C VAL A 150 -4.84 4.65 14.79
N ILE A 151 -6.01 4.35 14.24
CA ILE A 151 -6.15 3.77 12.91
C ILE A 151 -6.65 4.84 11.94
N SER A 152 -5.80 5.24 11.01
CA SER A 152 -6.19 6.09 9.88
C SER A 152 -6.93 5.25 8.84
N VAL A 153 -8.11 5.71 8.42
CA VAL A 153 -8.95 5.03 7.43
C VAL A 153 -8.77 5.69 6.08
N HIS A 154 -8.37 4.88 5.08
CA HIS A 154 -8.19 5.32 3.71
C HIS A 154 -9.25 4.67 2.81
N ILE A 155 -9.60 5.35 1.73
CA ILE A 155 -10.64 4.92 0.79
C ILE A 155 -9.97 4.64 -0.55
N PRO A 156 -9.62 3.38 -0.85
CA PRO A 156 -9.05 3.01 -2.13
C PRO A 156 -10.03 3.34 -3.25
N GLN A 157 -9.51 3.77 -4.39
CA GLN A 157 -10.32 4.00 -5.57
C GLN A 157 -10.69 2.69 -6.29
N GLY A 158 -11.50 2.80 -7.35
CA GLY A 158 -11.89 1.66 -8.20
C GLY A 158 -13.25 1.06 -7.88
N GLU A 159 -13.76 1.22 -6.65
CA GLU A 159 -15.05 0.67 -6.24
C GLU A 159 -15.94 1.75 -5.61
N LYS A 160 -17.25 1.60 -5.71
CA LYS A 160 -18.21 2.48 -5.05
C LYS A 160 -18.06 2.40 -3.53
N LEU A 161 -18.31 3.53 -2.85
CA LEU A 161 -18.33 3.61 -1.40
C LEU A 161 -19.73 3.26 -0.88
N GLU A 162 -20.05 1.97 -0.84
CA GLU A 162 -21.33 1.47 -0.35
C GLU A 162 -21.26 1.30 1.18
N LEU A 163 -22.32 1.70 1.88
CA LEU A 163 -22.38 1.68 3.34
C LEU A 163 -22.12 0.29 3.92
N ASP A 164 -22.78 -0.73 3.39
CA ASP A 164 -22.65 -2.11 3.90
C ASP A 164 -21.22 -2.64 3.73
N ALA A 165 -20.54 -2.32 2.62
CA ALA A 165 -19.16 -2.69 2.37
C ALA A 165 -18.19 -1.97 3.33
N CYS A 166 -18.47 -0.70 3.67
CA CYS A 166 -17.69 0.03 4.66
C CYS A 166 -17.90 -0.54 6.07
N LEU A 167 -19.14 -0.83 6.46
CA LEU A 167 -19.44 -1.45 7.76
C LEU A 167 -18.78 -2.83 7.89
N ASP A 168 -18.78 -3.63 6.83
CA ASP A 168 -18.08 -4.92 6.81
C ASP A 168 -16.56 -4.74 6.98
N SER A 169 -15.99 -3.71 6.34
CA SER A 169 -14.56 -3.39 6.51
C SER A 169 -14.21 -3.06 7.95
N PHE A 170 -15.01 -2.29 8.66
CA PHE A 170 -14.81 -2.03 10.08
C PHE A 170 -14.92 -3.29 10.94
N ARG A 171 -15.88 -4.20 10.66
CA ARG A 171 -15.96 -5.49 11.35
C ARG A 171 -14.70 -6.34 11.13
N GLN A 172 -14.17 -6.36 9.91
CA GLN A 172 -12.91 -7.04 9.61
C GLN A 172 -11.75 -6.40 10.38
N ALA A 173 -11.68 -5.07 10.47
CA ALA A 173 -10.66 -4.35 11.20
C ALA A 173 -10.71 -4.64 12.71
N GLU A 174 -11.89 -4.68 13.32
CA GLU A 174 -12.08 -5.06 14.73
C GLU A 174 -11.61 -6.50 15.01
N GLN A 175 -11.87 -7.42 14.09
CA GLN A 175 -11.38 -8.81 14.19
C GLN A 175 -9.87 -8.91 14.00
N PHE A 176 -9.29 -8.08 13.13
CA PHE A 176 -7.88 -8.08 12.80
C PHE A 176 -7.02 -7.61 13.98
N TRP A 177 -7.37 -6.48 14.61
CA TRP A 177 -6.59 -5.94 15.73
C TRP A 177 -6.98 -6.49 17.11
N LYS A 178 -8.15 -7.11 17.27
CA LYS A 178 -8.66 -7.73 18.52
C LYS A 178 -8.75 -6.80 19.72
N GLU A 179 -8.38 -5.56 19.59
CA GLU A 179 -8.41 -4.51 20.63
C GLU A 179 -9.31 -3.38 20.18
N LYS A 180 -9.86 -2.63 21.14
CA LYS A 180 -10.64 -1.42 20.83
C LYS A 180 -9.71 -0.38 20.20
N GLN A 181 -10.03 0.05 19.00
CA GLN A 181 -9.28 1.05 18.26
C GLN A 181 -10.05 2.36 18.16
N VAL A 182 -9.31 3.47 18.03
CA VAL A 182 -9.87 4.76 17.60
C VAL A 182 -9.59 4.88 16.10
N TYR A 183 -10.65 5.06 15.33
CA TYR A 183 -10.56 5.23 13.88
C TYR A 183 -10.65 6.71 13.53
N LEU A 184 -9.72 7.19 12.70
CA LEU A 184 -9.70 8.55 12.16
C LEU A 184 -9.82 8.47 10.65
N CYS A 185 -10.76 9.21 10.07
CA CYS A 185 -10.88 9.35 8.63
C CYS A 185 -10.69 10.81 8.25
N HIS A 186 -9.63 11.11 7.51
CA HIS A 186 -9.39 12.41 6.91
C HIS A 186 -9.43 12.26 5.39
N SER A 187 -10.57 12.61 4.80
CA SER A 187 -10.79 12.47 3.36
C SER A 187 -11.49 13.72 2.80
N TRP A 188 -11.10 14.15 1.61
CA TRP A 188 -11.79 15.22 0.87
C TRP A 188 -13.28 14.90 0.61
N LEU A 189 -13.64 13.61 0.58
CA LEU A 189 -15.04 13.16 0.46
C LEU A 189 -15.92 13.55 1.65
N LEU A 190 -15.33 13.90 2.80
CA LEU A 190 -16.03 14.30 4.01
C LEU A 190 -16.24 15.82 4.11
N TYR A 191 -15.65 16.59 3.21
CA TYR A 191 -15.83 18.02 3.18
C TYR A 191 -16.93 18.36 2.16
N PRO A 192 -18.02 19.03 2.58
CA PRO A 192 -18.99 19.56 1.63
C PRO A 192 -18.28 20.58 0.73
N GLY A 193 -18.41 20.41 -0.60
CA GLY A 193 -17.87 21.30 -1.62
C GLY A 193 -18.53 22.69 -1.60
#